data_7d09bf6a859ccadc815bbad9725ddbc8
#
_entry.id   7d09bf6a859ccadc815bbad9725ddbc8
#
_cell.length_a   1.000
_cell.length_b   1.000
_cell.length_c   1.000
_cell.angle_alpha   90.00
_cell.angle_beta   90.00
_cell.angle_gamma   90.00
#
_symmetry.space_group_name_H-M   'P 1'
#
loop_
_entity.id
_entity.type
_entity.pdbx_description
1 polymer ?
#
loop_
_entity_poly.entity_id
_entity_poly.type
_entity_poly.pdbx_seq_one_letter_code
_entity_poly.pdbx_strand_id
1 'polypeptide(L)'
;ETVGHVRNYTINDVMYRYLRMNGYNVLMPMGWDAFGMPAENAAMANNVPPAQWTYANIDYMKTQMASMGLAIDWSREMTACRPEYYKWNQWMFLKMLEKGIIYKKTGTVNWDPIDQTVLANEQVIDGRGWRSGALIEKREIPMYYARITDYAEELLDHVDNKLPGWPE
;
A
#
# COMPACT_ATOMS: atom_id res chain seq x y z
N GLU A 1 -0.36 10.92 11.85
CA GLU A 1 0.56 9.83 12.14
C GLU A 1 0.25 9.18 13.49
N THR A 2 0.45 7.87 13.58
CA THR A 2 0.31 7.15 14.86
C THR A 2 1.60 7.20 15.68
N VAL A 3 1.51 6.93 16.98
CA VAL A 3 2.69 6.81 17.88
C VAL A 3 3.69 5.77 17.34
N GLY A 4 3.20 4.67 16.74
CA GLY A 4 4.05 3.65 16.14
C GLY A 4 4.88 4.17 14.95
N HIS A 5 4.27 4.97 14.09
CA HIS A 5 4.98 5.61 12.98
C HIS A 5 6.08 6.57 13.49
N VAL A 6 5.73 7.45 14.42
CA VAL A 6 6.68 8.40 15.01
C VAL A 6 7.87 7.68 15.65
N ARG A 7 7.63 6.58 16.37
CA ARG A 7 8.69 5.75 16.94
C ARG A 7 9.65 5.24 15.87
N ASN A 8 9.14 4.65 14.80
CA ASN A 8 9.96 4.10 13.73
C ASN A 8 10.77 5.18 13.02
N TYR A 9 10.15 6.31 12.71
CA TYR A 9 10.85 7.44 12.06
C TYR A 9 11.94 8.02 12.96
N THR A 10 11.70 8.12 14.26
CA THR A 10 12.69 8.61 15.22
C THR A 10 13.90 7.68 15.32
N ILE A 11 13.69 6.36 15.37
CA ILE A 11 14.78 5.38 15.39
C ILE A 11 15.62 5.51 14.12
N ASN A 12 14.99 5.58 12.96
CA ASN A 12 15.68 5.74 11.68
C ASN A 12 16.43 7.08 11.61
N ASP A 13 15.86 8.15 12.14
CA ASP A 13 16.50 9.47 12.18
C ASP A 13 17.78 9.47 13.01
N VAL A 14 17.77 8.82 14.17
CA VAL A 14 18.96 8.66 15.01
C VAL A 14 20.06 7.92 14.27
N MET A 15 19.74 6.80 13.63
CA MET A 15 20.68 6.01 12.84
C MET A 15 21.25 6.82 11.66
N TYR A 16 20.39 7.53 10.95
CA TYR A 16 20.79 8.39 9.83
C TYR A 16 21.79 9.45 10.27
N ARG A 17 21.50 10.20 11.35
CA ARG A 17 22.37 11.26 11.87
C ARG A 17 23.70 10.70 12.38
N TYR A 18 23.66 9.61 13.12
CA TYR A 18 24.85 8.94 13.61
C TYR A 18 25.78 8.51 12.48
N LEU A 19 25.27 7.84 11.47
CA LEU A 19 26.06 7.38 10.33
C LEU A 19 26.62 8.55 9.52
N ARG A 20 25.84 9.61 9.30
CA ARG A 20 26.35 10.81 8.62
C ARG A 20 27.48 11.49 9.39
N MET A 21 27.37 11.60 10.70
CA MET A 21 28.43 12.17 11.54
C MET A 21 29.71 11.34 11.50
N ASN A 22 29.60 10.02 11.20
CA ASN A 22 30.72 9.13 11.01
C ASN A 22 31.22 9.07 9.55
N GLY A 23 30.79 9.95 8.68
CA GLY A 23 31.29 10.09 7.31
C GLY A 23 30.63 9.17 6.28
N TYR A 24 29.58 8.45 6.63
CA TYR A 24 28.83 7.61 5.67
C TYR A 24 27.93 8.46 4.77
N ASN A 25 27.79 8.02 3.53
CA ASN A 25 26.78 8.54 2.62
C ASN A 25 25.47 7.77 2.85
N VAL A 26 24.48 8.44 3.44
CA VAL A 26 23.24 7.80 3.88
C VAL A 26 22.05 8.36 3.13
N LEU A 27 21.20 7.47 2.59
CA LEU A 27 19.94 7.81 1.93
C LEU A 27 18.78 7.63 2.93
N MET A 28 18.04 8.71 3.21
CA MET A 28 16.85 8.69 4.05
C MET A 28 15.69 9.42 3.34
N PRO A 29 15.06 8.79 2.34
CA PRO A 29 13.93 9.38 1.63
C PRO A 29 12.63 9.24 2.43
N MET A 30 11.57 9.92 1.95
CA MET A 30 10.19 9.70 2.37
C MET A 30 9.36 9.15 1.22
N GLY A 31 8.54 8.15 1.50
CA GLY A 31 7.57 7.59 0.56
C GLY A 31 6.15 7.67 1.12
N TRP A 32 5.21 8.06 0.26
CA TRP A 32 3.78 8.13 0.58
C TRP A 32 3.06 6.95 -0.09
N ASP A 33 2.53 6.05 0.73
CA ASP A 33 1.59 5.03 0.27
C ASP A 33 0.22 5.69 0.07
N ALA A 34 -0.06 6.07 -1.17
CA ALA A 34 -1.09 7.04 -1.48
C ALA A 34 -2.25 6.46 -2.32
N PHE A 35 -2.25 5.18 -2.59
CA PHE A 35 -3.39 4.46 -3.15
C PHE A 35 -4.24 3.84 -2.03
N GLY A 36 -5.52 3.58 -2.35
CA GLY A 36 -6.36 2.75 -1.55
C GLY A 36 -7.68 3.39 -1.13
N MET A 37 -8.58 2.54 -0.69
CA MET A 37 -9.95 2.88 -0.30
C MET A 37 -10.05 3.86 0.89
N PRO A 38 -9.17 3.87 1.90
CA PRO A 38 -9.28 4.84 3.00
C PRO A 38 -9.24 6.29 2.53
N ALA A 39 -8.34 6.63 1.60
CA ALA A 39 -8.28 7.96 1.02
C ALA A 39 -9.49 8.29 0.15
N GLU A 40 -9.96 7.34 -0.65
CA GLU A 40 -11.17 7.48 -1.47
C GLU A 40 -12.41 7.69 -0.60
N ASN A 41 -12.59 6.90 0.46
CA ASN A 41 -13.70 7.01 1.39
C ASN A 41 -13.72 8.38 2.10
N ALA A 42 -12.56 8.84 2.56
CA ALA A 42 -12.44 10.14 3.20
C ALA A 42 -12.74 11.29 2.22
N ALA A 43 -12.27 11.17 0.98
CA ALA A 43 -12.55 12.15 -0.07
C ALA A 43 -14.05 12.23 -0.39
N MET A 44 -14.71 11.08 -0.50
CA MET A 44 -16.17 11.01 -0.70
C MET A 44 -16.93 11.63 0.48
N ALA A 45 -16.57 11.31 1.72
CA ALA A 45 -17.19 11.86 2.92
C ALA A 45 -17.05 13.39 3.02
N ASN A 46 -15.97 13.94 2.46
CA ASN A 46 -15.71 15.38 2.43
C ASN A 46 -16.13 16.06 1.11
N ASN A 47 -16.72 15.29 0.19
CA ASN A 47 -17.17 15.76 -1.13
C ASN A 47 -16.08 16.48 -1.95
N VAL A 48 -14.87 15.90 -1.94
CA VAL A 48 -13.71 16.39 -2.70
C VAL A 48 -13.13 15.26 -3.57
N PRO A 49 -12.44 15.58 -4.69
CA PRO A 49 -11.75 14.56 -5.48
C PRO A 49 -10.67 13.84 -4.67
N PRO A 50 -10.50 12.49 -4.81
CA PRO A 50 -9.49 11.72 -4.07
C PRO A 50 -8.07 12.26 -4.24
N ALA A 51 -7.68 12.69 -5.43
CA ALA A 51 -6.36 13.27 -5.67
C ALA A 51 -6.14 14.55 -4.85
N GLN A 52 -7.12 15.44 -4.83
CA GLN A 52 -7.04 16.68 -4.06
C GLN A 52 -6.91 16.39 -2.55
N TRP A 53 -7.71 15.46 -2.04
CA TRP A 53 -7.64 15.02 -0.65
C TRP A 53 -6.27 14.45 -0.30
N THR A 54 -5.79 13.54 -1.14
CA THR A 54 -4.51 12.83 -0.91
C THR A 54 -3.34 13.80 -0.90
N TYR A 55 -3.23 14.68 -1.90
CA TYR A 55 -2.11 15.63 -1.96
C TYR A 55 -2.15 16.67 -0.84
N ALA A 56 -3.32 17.17 -0.48
CA ALA A 56 -3.45 18.08 0.66
C ALA A 56 -3.01 17.42 1.98
N ASN A 57 -3.34 16.14 2.19
CA ASN A 57 -2.89 15.40 3.37
C ASN A 57 -1.38 15.14 3.36
N ILE A 58 -0.78 14.84 2.20
CA ILE A 58 0.68 14.72 2.07
C ILE A 58 1.36 16.01 2.50
N ASP A 59 0.92 17.15 1.98
CA ASP A 59 1.48 18.45 2.31
C ASP A 59 1.35 18.79 3.81
N TYR A 60 0.20 18.44 4.39
CA TYR A 60 -0.03 18.60 5.83
C TYR A 60 0.91 17.70 6.66
N MET A 61 1.03 16.42 6.31
CA MET A 61 1.93 15.49 7.00
C MET A 61 3.41 15.91 6.88
N LYS A 62 3.82 16.45 5.73
CA LYS A 62 5.18 17.02 5.57
C LYS A 62 5.45 18.12 6.59
N THR A 63 4.49 19.01 6.80
CA THR A 63 4.61 20.08 7.82
C THR A 63 4.77 19.50 9.22
N GLN A 64 4.00 18.45 9.54
CA GLN A 64 4.11 17.77 10.84
C GLN A 64 5.49 17.10 11.03
N MET A 65 5.97 16.38 10.02
CA MET A 65 7.30 15.74 10.06
C MET A 65 8.44 16.75 10.14
N ALA A 66 8.32 17.86 9.44
CA ALA A 66 9.29 18.96 9.52
C ALA A 66 9.33 19.57 10.95
N SER A 67 8.17 19.71 11.60
CA SER A 67 8.09 20.21 12.97
C SER A 67 8.72 19.28 14.01
N MET A 68 8.78 17.97 13.73
CA MET A 68 9.51 17.00 14.54
C MET A 68 11.03 17.02 14.33
N GLY A 69 11.52 17.79 13.38
CA GLY A 69 12.95 17.93 13.09
C GLY A 69 13.60 16.72 12.46
N LEU A 70 12.83 15.83 11.83
CA LEU A 70 13.36 14.64 11.15
C LEU A 70 14.24 15.03 9.96
N ALA A 71 15.40 14.40 9.83
CA ALA A 71 16.41 14.69 8.80
C ALA A 71 16.12 13.94 7.48
N ILE A 72 14.89 14.06 6.98
CA ILE A 72 14.45 13.41 5.75
C ILE A 72 15.02 14.15 4.53
N ASP A 73 15.51 13.39 3.56
CA ASP A 73 15.90 13.91 2.25
C ASP A 73 14.66 14.10 1.35
N TRP A 74 14.02 15.25 1.47
CA TRP A 74 12.84 15.62 0.70
C TRP A 74 13.08 15.71 -0.81
N SER A 75 14.33 15.82 -1.24
CA SER A 75 14.66 15.84 -2.67
C SER A 75 14.43 14.47 -3.33
N ARG A 76 14.33 13.43 -2.52
CA ARG A 76 14.09 12.03 -2.94
C ARG A 76 12.73 11.50 -2.50
N GLU A 77 11.82 12.39 -2.23
CA GLU A 77 10.43 12.07 -1.93
C GLU A 77 9.77 11.32 -3.09
N MET A 78 8.98 10.30 -2.77
CA MET A 78 8.18 9.56 -3.74
C MET A 78 6.73 9.46 -3.28
N THR A 79 5.81 9.32 -4.24
CA THR A 79 4.38 9.14 -3.96
C THR A 79 3.85 8.01 -4.84
N ALA A 80 3.31 6.95 -4.23
CA ALA A 80 2.91 5.74 -4.93
C ALA A 80 1.84 5.98 -6.01
N CYS A 81 0.95 6.96 -5.82
CA CYS A 81 -0.10 7.29 -6.78
C CYS A 81 0.34 8.20 -7.95
N ARG A 82 1.61 8.58 -8.03
CA ARG A 82 2.12 9.35 -9.16
C ARG A 82 2.56 8.45 -10.31
N PRO A 83 2.33 8.84 -11.57
CA PRO A 83 2.68 8.04 -12.74
C PRO A 83 4.14 7.63 -12.82
N GLU A 84 5.06 8.50 -12.43
CA GLU A 84 6.49 8.22 -12.41
C GLU A 84 6.86 7.08 -11.45
N TYR A 85 6.04 6.81 -10.43
CA TYR A 85 6.18 5.67 -9.54
C TYR A 85 5.40 4.45 -10.03
N TYR A 86 4.07 4.55 -10.21
CA TYR A 86 3.24 3.36 -10.48
C TYR A 86 3.47 2.74 -11.86
N LYS A 87 4.10 3.43 -12.79
CA LYS A 87 4.51 2.81 -14.07
C LYS A 87 5.38 1.56 -13.86
N TRP A 88 6.15 1.52 -12.77
CA TRP A 88 6.97 0.36 -12.42
C TRP A 88 6.14 -0.80 -11.88
N ASN A 89 5.05 -0.52 -11.16
CA ASN A 89 4.08 -1.53 -10.76
C ASN A 89 3.39 -2.12 -12.01
N GLN A 90 3.03 -1.28 -12.96
CA GLN A 90 2.46 -1.74 -14.24
C GLN A 90 3.47 -2.58 -15.04
N TRP A 91 4.73 -2.17 -15.09
CA TRP A 91 5.78 -2.95 -15.72
C TRP A 91 5.97 -4.31 -15.06
N MET A 92 6.02 -4.36 -13.73
CA MET A 92 6.13 -5.60 -12.97
C MET A 92 4.93 -6.51 -13.24
N PHE A 93 3.71 -5.96 -13.23
CA PHE A 93 2.50 -6.70 -13.56
C PHE A 93 2.60 -7.37 -14.95
N LEU A 94 3.05 -6.63 -15.96
CA LEU A 94 3.23 -7.17 -17.30
C LEU A 94 4.27 -8.30 -17.34
N LYS A 95 5.36 -8.17 -16.60
CA LYS A 95 6.38 -9.23 -16.50
C LYS A 95 5.86 -10.47 -15.79
N MET A 96 5.04 -10.33 -14.77
CA MET A 96 4.38 -11.44 -14.09
C MET A 96 3.33 -12.12 -14.99
N LEU A 97 2.59 -11.34 -15.77
CA LEU A 97 1.64 -11.85 -16.76
C LEU A 97 2.37 -12.64 -17.86
N GLU A 98 3.47 -12.11 -18.38
CA GLU A 98 4.33 -12.75 -19.40
C GLU A 98 4.85 -14.11 -18.91
N LYS A 99 5.19 -14.22 -17.62
CA LYS A 99 5.66 -15.45 -16.98
C LYS A 99 4.54 -16.40 -16.55
N GLY A 100 3.28 -16.05 -16.73
CA GLY A 100 2.13 -16.84 -16.31
C GLY A 100 1.89 -16.86 -14.79
N ILE A 101 2.63 -16.06 -14.01
CA ILE A 101 2.41 -15.89 -12.57
C ILE A 101 1.06 -15.19 -12.33
N ILE A 102 0.75 -14.20 -13.16
CA ILE A 102 -0.57 -13.58 -13.24
C ILE A 102 -1.31 -14.14 -14.45
N TYR A 103 -2.59 -14.41 -14.28
CA TYR A 103 -3.46 -14.92 -15.34
C TYR A 103 -4.87 -14.33 -15.22
N LYS A 104 -5.59 -14.27 -16.32
CA LYS A 104 -6.97 -13.78 -16.35
C LYS A 104 -7.94 -14.95 -16.26
N LYS A 105 -8.95 -14.81 -15.42
CA LYS A 105 -10.00 -15.81 -15.21
C LYS A 105 -11.30 -15.10 -14.84
N THR A 106 -12.43 -15.64 -15.29
CA THR A 106 -13.74 -15.25 -14.76
C THR A 106 -13.92 -15.88 -13.38
N GLY A 107 -14.30 -15.07 -12.41
CA GLY A 107 -14.54 -15.51 -11.04
C GLY A 107 -15.75 -14.83 -10.44
N THR A 108 -16.34 -15.49 -9.46
CA THR A 108 -17.47 -14.97 -8.70
C THR A 108 -16.96 -14.00 -7.63
N VAL A 109 -17.49 -12.80 -7.61
CA VAL A 109 -17.12 -11.74 -6.67
C VAL A 109 -18.32 -11.24 -5.88
N ASN A 110 -18.04 -10.60 -4.75
CA ASN A 110 -19.04 -9.85 -3.99
C ASN A 110 -19.18 -8.46 -4.62
N TRP A 111 -20.31 -8.20 -5.22
CA TRP A 111 -20.62 -6.91 -5.84
C TRP A 111 -21.52 -6.08 -4.95
N ASP A 112 -21.09 -4.86 -4.66
CA ASP A 112 -21.92 -3.86 -3.98
C ASP A 112 -22.63 -3.02 -5.04
N PRO A 113 -23.97 -3.08 -5.14
CA PRO A 113 -24.71 -2.35 -6.18
C PRO A 113 -24.84 -0.87 -5.92
N ILE A 114 -24.66 -0.40 -4.68
CA ILE A 114 -24.71 1.03 -4.32
C ILE A 114 -23.35 1.66 -4.58
N ASP A 115 -22.29 1.07 -4.05
CA ASP A 115 -20.92 1.56 -4.22
C ASP A 115 -20.33 1.22 -5.60
N GLN A 116 -21.01 0.37 -6.37
CA GLN A 116 -20.59 -0.11 -7.69
C GLN A 116 -19.15 -0.63 -7.71
N THR A 117 -18.80 -1.43 -6.72
CA THR A 117 -17.45 -1.97 -6.55
C THR A 117 -17.47 -3.42 -6.11
N VAL A 118 -16.34 -4.08 -6.31
CA VAL A 118 -16.08 -5.45 -5.80
C VAL A 118 -15.56 -5.33 -4.37
N LEU A 119 -16.11 -6.15 -3.47
CA LEU A 119 -15.70 -6.24 -2.09
C LEU A 119 -14.96 -7.55 -1.80
N ALA A 120 -13.88 -7.47 -1.02
CA ALA A 120 -13.25 -8.64 -0.42
C ALA A 120 -14.20 -9.29 0.61
N ASN A 121 -13.94 -10.54 0.96
CA ASN A 121 -14.82 -11.26 1.89
C ASN A 121 -14.90 -10.57 3.26
N GLU A 122 -13.79 -9.97 3.73
CA GLU A 122 -13.69 -9.25 4.99
C GLU A 122 -14.51 -7.94 5.00
N GLN A 123 -14.89 -7.46 3.82
CA GLN A 123 -15.70 -6.25 3.64
C GLN A 123 -17.20 -6.57 3.54
N VAL A 124 -17.58 -7.82 3.67
CA VAL A 124 -18.98 -8.27 3.69
C VAL A 124 -19.33 -8.70 5.10
N ILE A 125 -20.23 -7.95 5.75
CA ILE A 125 -20.69 -8.20 7.11
C ILE A 125 -22.16 -8.56 7.03
N ASP A 126 -22.53 -9.73 7.52
CA ASP A 126 -23.91 -10.25 7.48
C ASP A 126 -24.58 -10.16 6.10
N GLY A 127 -23.81 -10.46 5.05
CA GLY A 127 -24.26 -10.41 3.66
C GLY A 127 -24.43 -9.01 3.08
N ARG A 128 -23.92 -7.98 3.77
CA ARG A 128 -24.00 -6.57 3.39
C ARG A 128 -22.63 -5.95 3.23
N GLY A 129 -22.53 -4.98 2.33
CA GLY A 129 -21.34 -4.16 2.20
C GLY A 129 -21.04 -3.36 3.47
N TRP A 130 -19.83 -3.46 3.96
CA TRP A 130 -19.36 -2.84 5.20
C TRP A 130 -19.56 -1.31 5.26
N ARG A 131 -19.59 -0.67 4.08
CA ARG A 131 -19.72 0.77 3.93
C ARG A 131 -21.12 1.20 3.55
N SER A 132 -21.66 0.61 2.48
CA SER A 132 -22.97 1.00 1.91
C SER A 132 -24.16 0.44 2.70
N GLY A 133 -23.96 -0.68 3.43
CA GLY A 133 -25.03 -1.46 4.03
C GLY A 133 -25.92 -2.20 3.03
N ALA A 134 -25.64 -2.11 1.72
CA ALA A 134 -26.39 -2.80 0.68
C ALA A 134 -26.23 -4.31 0.75
N LEU A 135 -27.27 -5.05 0.39
CA LEU A 135 -27.15 -6.49 0.15
C LEU A 135 -26.20 -6.74 -1.02
N ILE A 136 -25.23 -7.62 -0.77
CA ILE A 136 -24.23 -7.97 -1.77
C ILE A 136 -24.79 -8.94 -2.80
N GLU A 137 -24.50 -8.67 -4.05
CA GLU A 137 -24.79 -9.56 -5.17
C GLU A 137 -23.58 -10.42 -5.52
N LYS A 138 -23.79 -11.67 -5.90
CA LYS A 138 -22.73 -12.48 -6.52
C LYS A 138 -22.73 -12.21 -8.02
N ARG A 139 -21.59 -11.75 -8.54
CA ARG A 139 -21.41 -11.51 -9.97
C ARG A 139 -20.19 -12.23 -10.49
N GLU A 140 -20.29 -12.74 -11.72
CA GLU A 140 -19.16 -13.28 -12.44
C GLU A 140 -18.54 -12.19 -13.30
N ILE A 141 -17.28 -11.87 -13.02
CA ILE A 141 -16.52 -10.87 -13.78
C ILE A 141 -15.13 -11.41 -14.14
N PRO A 142 -14.58 -11.01 -15.30
CA PRO A 142 -13.19 -11.34 -15.63
C PRO A 142 -12.25 -10.52 -14.74
N MET A 143 -11.36 -11.21 -14.04
CA MET A 143 -10.36 -10.62 -13.14
C MET A 143 -8.99 -11.24 -13.38
N TYR A 144 -7.95 -10.55 -12.90
CA TYR A 144 -6.61 -11.10 -12.82
C TYR A 144 -6.39 -11.78 -11.47
N TYR A 145 -5.69 -12.90 -11.51
CA TYR A 145 -5.33 -13.73 -10.35
C TYR A 145 -3.82 -13.96 -10.35
N ALA A 146 -3.23 -14.09 -9.18
CA ALA A 146 -1.84 -14.47 -8.99
C ALA A 146 -1.75 -15.91 -8.44
N ARG A 147 -0.80 -16.70 -8.97
CA ARG A 147 -0.52 -18.08 -8.54
C ARG A 147 0.33 -18.10 -7.27
N ILE A 148 -0.11 -17.45 -6.23
CA ILE A 148 0.68 -17.31 -4.99
C ILE A 148 0.94 -18.64 -4.31
N THR A 149 0.02 -19.61 -4.43
CA THR A 149 0.14 -20.93 -3.81
C THR A 149 1.23 -21.81 -4.43
N ASP A 150 1.65 -21.52 -5.67
CA ASP A 150 2.74 -22.25 -6.33
C ASP A 150 4.10 -22.07 -5.62
N TYR A 151 4.21 -21.05 -4.78
CA TYR A 151 5.42 -20.71 -4.02
C TYR A 151 5.36 -21.08 -2.54
N ALA A 152 4.24 -21.66 -2.06
CA ALA A 152 4.01 -21.88 -0.63
C ALA A 152 5.08 -22.77 0.02
N GLU A 153 5.39 -23.90 -0.60
CA GLU A 153 6.39 -24.85 -0.09
C GLU A 153 7.81 -24.25 -0.11
N GLU A 154 8.17 -23.53 -1.18
CA GLU A 154 9.46 -22.87 -1.28
C GLU A 154 9.62 -21.77 -0.21
N LEU A 155 8.56 -20.98 0.01
CA LEU A 155 8.57 -19.94 1.03
C LEU A 155 8.69 -20.53 2.44
N LEU A 156 8.00 -21.62 2.72
CA LEU A 156 8.08 -22.32 4.00
C LEU A 156 9.51 -22.85 4.24
N ASP A 157 10.10 -23.54 3.26
CA ASP A 157 11.50 -24.01 3.36
C ASP A 157 12.48 -22.86 3.60
N HIS A 158 12.27 -21.70 2.96
CA HIS A 158 13.12 -20.54 3.16
C HIS A 158 12.99 -19.96 4.58
N VAL A 159 11.77 -19.86 5.11
CA VAL A 159 11.54 -19.36 6.48
C VAL A 159 12.21 -20.30 7.49
N ASP A 160 12.01 -21.60 7.35
CA ASP A 160 12.51 -22.60 8.31
C ASP A 160 14.04 -22.80 8.22
N ASN A 161 14.62 -22.74 7.02
CA ASN A 161 15.98 -23.23 6.79
C ASN A 161 16.96 -22.19 6.23
N LYS A 162 16.49 -21.06 5.69
CA LYS A 162 17.34 -20.12 4.92
C LYS A 162 17.31 -18.67 5.41
N LEU A 163 16.55 -18.38 6.46
CA LEU A 163 16.41 -17.04 7.05
C LEU A 163 16.83 -17.02 8.53
N PRO A 164 18.11 -17.32 8.86
CA PRO A 164 18.55 -17.48 10.25
C PRO A 164 18.55 -16.17 11.07
N GLY A 165 18.33 -15.04 10.44
CA GLY A 165 18.24 -13.73 11.10
C GLY A 165 16.81 -13.27 11.41
N TRP A 166 15.81 -14.10 11.10
CA TRP A 166 14.43 -13.80 11.45
C TRP A 166 14.13 -14.24 12.88
N PRO A 167 13.29 -13.50 13.63
CA PRO A 167 12.86 -13.90 14.96
C PRO A 167 12.05 -15.20 14.89
N GLU A 168 12.21 -16.05 15.93
CA GLU A 168 11.43 -17.27 16.15
C GLU A 168 9.96 -16.98 16.43
#